data_256c20de2c1ba105f02b62567baa965c
#
_entry.id   256c20de2c1ba105f02b62567baa965c
#
_cell.length_a   1.000
_cell.length_b   1.000
_cell.length_c   1.000
_cell.angle_alpha   90.00
_cell.angle_beta   90.00
_cell.angle_gamma   90.00
#
_symmetry.space_group_name_H-M   'P 1'
#
loop_
_entity.id
_entity.type
_entity.pdbx_description
1 polymer ?
#
loop_
_entity_poly.entity_id
_entity_poly.type
_entity_poly.pdbx_seq_one_letter_code
_entity_poly.pdbx_strand_id
1 'polypeptide(L)'
;LQRGYWHFRSRFNGDVKEHSKIAYGFDMQQYPEVKINYNSDGTVSEEEGERLLRIVLEQSKNQINSYLDDTNQVLDQNAYDAVMDLFYNRNSNKLTQEVIDAMAERDDEKVWSLLENFDYRYAYTYRYQDNAQEAKAYVERNPGLSERREEEYTIYQNGF
;
A
#
# COMPACT_ATOMS: atom_id res chain seq x y z
N LEU A 1 6.56 14.12 -4.66
CA LEU A 1 5.21 13.57 -4.56
C LEU A 1 4.52 13.40 -5.90
N GLN A 2 4.69 14.34 -6.80
CA GLN A 2 3.87 14.36 -8.00
C GLN A 2 4.21 13.29 -9.03
N ARG A 3 5.47 12.90 -9.15
CA ARG A 3 5.92 11.94 -10.15
C ARG A 3 5.78 10.48 -9.70
N GLY A 4 6.17 10.18 -8.48
CA GLY A 4 6.03 8.86 -7.90
C GLY A 4 4.59 8.51 -7.54
N TYR A 5 3.82 9.52 -7.27
CA TYR A 5 2.43 9.45 -6.91
C TYR A 5 1.58 8.67 -7.93
N TRP A 6 1.75 8.97 -9.23
CA TRP A 6 1.00 8.34 -10.30
C TRP A 6 1.46 6.92 -10.62
N HIS A 7 2.67 6.58 -10.23
CA HIS A 7 3.23 5.26 -10.45
C HIS A 7 2.47 4.17 -9.67
N PHE A 8 1.97 4.49 -8.49
CA PHE A 8 1.33 3.52 -7.60
C PHE A 8 -0.15 3.31 -7.84
N ARG A 9 -0.78 4.17 -8.60
CA ARG A 9 -2.23 4.10 -8.75
C ARG A 9 -2.63 2.84 -9.49
N SER A 10 -3.67 2.19 -8.99
CA SER A 10 -4.29 1.09 -9.69
C SER A 10 -5.10 1.61 -10.88
N ARG A 11 -5.57 0.69 -11.74
CA ARG A 11 -6.43 1.05 -12.86
C ARG A 11 -7.70 1.72 -12.34
N PHE A 12 -8.10 2.84 -13.00
CA PHE A 12 -9.30 3.57 -12.65
C PHE A 12 -10.56 2.74 -12.89
N ASN A 13 -11.45 2.73 -11.91
CA ASN A 13 -12.78 2.15 -12.00
C ASN A 13 -13.82 3.15 -11.51
N GLY A 14 -14.61 3.71 -12.43
CA GLY A 14 -15.65 4.67 -12.11
C GLY A 14 -16.98 4.05 -11.66
N ASP A 15 -17.14 2.73 -11.79
CA ASP A 15 -18.37 2.02 -11.42
C ASP A 15 -18.37 1.69 -9.92
N VAL A 16 -19.44 2.07 -9.24
CA VAL A 16 -19.58 1.91 -7.78
C VAL A 16 -20.65 0.90 -7.38
N LYS A 17 -21.35 0.29 -8.35
CA LYS A 17 -22.57 -0.47 -8.06
C LYS A 17 -22.35 -1.80 -7.34
N GLU A 18 -21.21 -2.46 -7.53
CA GLU A 18 -21.00 -3.80 -7.02
C GLU A 18 -19.66 -3.98 -6.28
N HIS A 19 -18.91 -2.90 -6.06
CA HIS A 19 -17.57 -2.97 -5.51
C HIS A 19 -17.42 -2.08 -4.27
N SER A 20 -16.75 -2.61 -3.25
CA SER A 20 -16.30 -1.79 -2.12
C SER A 20 -15.13 -0.88 -2.48
N LYS A 21 -14.42 -1.21 -3.57
CA LYS A 21 -13.26 -0.45 -4.07
C LYS A 21 -13.62 0.25 -5.37
N ILE A 22 -13.42 1.56 -5.40
CA ILE A 22 -13.74 2.42 -6.54
C ILE A 22 -12.53 3.26 -6.94
N ALA A 23 -12.66 3.94 -8.08
CA ALA A 23 -11.63 4.85 -8.57
C ALA A 23 -10.26 4.16 -8.68
N TYR A 24 -9.27 4.61 -7.99
CA TYR A 24 -7.91 4.04 -7.99
C TYR A 24 -7.70 3.11 -6.79
N GLY A 25 -8.67 2.25 -6.51
CA GLY A 25 -8.58 1.30 -5.41
C GLY A 25 -8.99 1.88 -4.05
N PHE A 26 -9.75 2.96 -4.06
CA PHE A 26 -10.29 3.55 -2.84
C PHE A 26 -11.30 2.59 -2.21
N ASP A 27 -11.04 2.19 -0.96
CA ASP A 27 -11.90 1.27 -0.23
C ASP A 27 -12.90 2.05 0.62
N MET A 28 -14.16 2.06 0.18
CA MET A 28 -15.22 2.78 0.88
C MET A 28 -15.50 2.24 2.28
N GLN A 29 -15.25 0.96 2.50
CA GLN A 29 -15.45 0.35 3.82
C GLN A 29 -14.38 0.78 4.82
N GLN A 30 -13.17 1.02 4.33
CA GLN A 30 -12.06 1.48 5.15
C GLN A 30 -12.18 2.97 5.52
N TYR A 31 -12.80 3.77 4.66
CA TYR A 31 -12.93 5.22 4.82
C TYR A 31 -14.39 5.66 4.79
N PRO A 32 -15.25 5.17 5.71
CA PRO A 32 -16.68 5.45 5.67
C PRO A 32 -17.02 6.93 5.92
N GLU A 33 -16.12 7.66 6.55
CA GLU A 33 -16.29 9.09 6.83
C GLU A 33 -16.03 10.00 5.63
N VAL A 34 -15.41 9.48 4.58
CA VAL A 34 -15.08 10.27 3.39
C VAL A 34 -16.30 10.41 2.50
N LYS A 35 -16.67 11.66 2.24
CA LYS A 35 -17.76 11.96 1.33
C LYS A 35 -17.31 11.84 -0.12
N ILE A 36 -17.99 11.05 -0.90
CA ILE A 36 -17.69 10.82 -2.31
C ILE A 36 -18.63 11.65 -3.17
N ASN A 37 -18.07 12.35 -4.17
CA ASN A 37 -18.84 13.12 -5.13
C ASN A 37 -19.17 12.25 -6.34
N TYR A 38 -20.44 11.89 -6.48
CA TYR A 38 -20.91 11.06 -7.59
C TYR A 38 -21.41 11.91 -8.75
N ASN A 39 -21.23 11.41 -9.97
CA ASN A 39 -21.93 11.93 -11.13
C ASN A 39 -23.43 11.66 -11.03
N SER A 40 -24.24 12.31 -11.87
CA SER A 40 -25.69 12.11 -11.87
C SER A 40 -26.12 10.68 -12.17
N ASP A 41 -25.29 9.91 -12.88
CA ASP A 41 -25.55 8.49 -13.18
C ASP A 41 -25.02 7.52 -12.11
N GLY A 42 -24.48 8.04 -11.00
CA GLY A 42 -23.94 7.24 -9.89
C GLY A 42 -22.51 6.77 -10.07
N THR A 43 -21.84 7.15 -11.16
CA THR A 43 -20.43 6.85 -11.37
C THR A 43 -19.53 7.90 -10.73
N VAL A 44 -18.24 7.65 -10.71
CA VAL A 44 -17.21 8.55 -10.16
C VAL A 44 -16.30 9.01 -11.31
N SER A 45 -16.02 10.32 -11.38
CA SER A 45 -15.10 10.87 -12.36
C SER A 45 -13.65 10.57 -12.02
N GLU A 46 -12.76 10.66 -13.02
CA GLU A 46 -11.32 10.51 -12.76
C GLU A 46 -10.79 11.59 -11.82
N GLU A 47 -11.32 12.83 -11.91
CA GLU A 47 -10.94 13.92 -11.00
C GLU A 47 -11.28 13.58 -9.56
N GLU A 48 -12.47 13.05 -9.33
CA GLU A 48 -12.86 12.58 -8.00
C GLU A 48 -11.98 11.43 -7.55
N GLY A 49 -11.65 10.50 -8.47
CA GLY A 49 -10.74 9.40 -8.19
C GLY A 49 -9.37 9.89 -7.72
N GLU A 50 -8.85 10.92 -8.35
CA GLU A 50 -7.58 11.54 -7.93
C GLU A 50 -7.68 12.19 -6.56
N ARG A 51 -8.80 12.85 -6.28
CA ARG A 51 -9.05 13.43 -4.96
C ARG A 51 -9.06 12.36 -3.87
N LEU A 52 -9.75 11.25 -4.10
CA LEU A 52 -9.80 10.12 -3.18
C LEU A 52 -8.42 9.48 -2.99
N LEU A 53 -7.65 9.34 -4.06
CA LEU A 53 -6.28 8.83 -4.00
C LEU A 53 -5.39 9.71 -3.11
N ARG A 54 -5.50 11.04 -3.25
CA ARG A 54 -4.75 11.98 -2.41
C ARG A 54 -5.10 11.84 -0.94
N ILE A 55 -6.37 11.62 -0.62
CA ILE A 55 -6.79 11.40 0.77
C ILE A 55 -6.10 10.19 1.37
N VAL A 56 -6.08 9.07 0.64
CA VAL A 56 -5.42 7.83 1.11
C VAL A 56 -3.93 8.03 1.27
N LEU A 57 -3.29 8.66 0.30
CA LEU A 57 -1.84 8.91 0.35
C LEU A 57 -1.47 9.87 1.48
N GLU A 58 -2.27 10.89 1.74
CA GLU A 58 -2.03 11.80 2.85
C GLU A 58 -2.14 11.09 4.20
N GLN A 59 -3.11 10.19 4.36
CA GLN A 59 -3.21 9.39 5.57
C GLN A 59 -2.02 8.44 5.72
N SER A 60 -1.59 7.79 4.63
CA SER A 60 -0.40 6.93 4.64
C SER A 60 0.83 7.71 5.04
N LYS A 61 1.01 8.90 4.48
CA LYS A 61 2.10 9.81 4.82
C LYS A 61 2.11 10.15 6.31
N ASN A 62 0.95 10.49 6.85
CA ASN A 62 0.82 10.81 8.28
C ASN A 62 1.19 9.62 9.16
N GLN A 63 0.76 8.42 8.79
CA GLN A 63 1.10 7.20 9.52
C GLN A 63 2.60 6.90 9.48
N ILE A 64 3.21 7.02 8.30
CA ILE A 64 4.67 6.81 8.15
C ILE A 64 5.44 7.82 8.99
N ASN A 65 5.10 9.11 8.87
CA ASN A 65 5.78 10.16 9.61
C ASN A 65 5.63 9.99 11.11
N SER A 66 4.44 9.62 11.58
CA SER A 66 4.19 9.35 13.00
C SER A 66 5.08 8.23 13.53
N TYR A 67 5.17 7.13 12.78
CA TYR A 67 6.02 6.00 13.18
C TYR A 67 7.50 6.39 13.19
N LEU A 68 7.95 7.12 12.18
CA LEU A 68 9.34 7.59 12.12
C LEU A 68 9.67 8.52 13.30
N ASP A 69 8.78 9.42 13.63
CA ASP A 69 8.95 10.34 14.77
C ASP A 69 8.99 9.57 16.09
N ASP A 70 8.05 8.65 16.29
CA ASP A 70 7.96 7.84 17.52
C ASP A 70 9.19 6.94 17.73
N THR A 71 9.80 6.48 16.66
CA THR A 71 10.97 5.60 16.71
C THR A 71 12.29 6.33 16.49
N ASN A 72 12.23 7.66 16.30
CA ASN A 72 13.39 8.49 16.02
C ASN A 72 14.22 7.96 14.84
N GLN A 73 13.53 7.61 13.76
CA GLN A 73 14.15 7.08 12.55
C GLN A 73 13.99 8.02 11.37
N VAL A 74 14.88 7.92 10.40
CA VAL A 74 14.85 8.69 9.17
C VAL A 74 14.93 7.74 7.96
N LEU A 75 14.12 7.99 6.95
CA LEU A 75 14.20 7.31 5.66
C LEU A 75 14.69 8.27 4.59
N ASP A 76 15.55 7.79 3.69
CA ASP A 76 15.83 8.56 2.47
C ASP A 76 14.59 8.57 1.56
N GLN A 77 14.62 9.39 0.53
CA GLN A 77 13.46 9.57 -0.35
C GLN A 77 13.04 8.26 -1.04
N ASN A 78 14.00 7.46 -1.50
CA ASN A 78 13.69 6.20 -2.18
C ASN A 78 13.00 5.21 -1.23
N ALA A 79 13.50 5.08 -0.01
CA ALA A 79 12.88 4.24 1.01
C ALA A 79 11.48 4.74 1.36
N TYR A 80 11.31 6.05 1.51
CA TYR A 80 10.01 6.67 1.80
C TYR A 80 9.00 6.36 0.69
N ASP A 81 9.41 6.49 -0.56
CA ASP A 81 8.55 6.20 -1.72
C ASP A 81 8.13 4.74 -1.78
N ALA A 82 9.06 3.82 -1.49
CA ALA A 82 8.76 2.39 -1.43
C ALA A 82 7.75 2.06 -0.32
N VAL A 83 7.92 2.67 0.85
CA VAL A 83 7.00 2.48 1.99
C VAL A 83 5.62 3.05 1.68
N MET A 84 5.55 4.18 0.97
CA MET A 84 4.26 4.74 0.53
C MET A 84 3.48 3.75 -0.33
N ASP A 85 4.15 3.06 -1.25
CA ASP A 85 3.50 2.02 -2.06
C ASP A 85 3.00 0.87 -1.19
N LEU A 86 3.82 0.43 -0.26
CA LEU A 86 3.46 -0.66 0.65
C LEU A 86 2.25 -0.28 1.52
N PHE A 87 2.23 0.93 2.06
CA PHE A 87 1.13 1.42 2.89
C PHE A 87 -0.17 1.57 2.11
N TYR A 88 -0.09 2.01 0.87
CA TYR A 88 -1.26 2.11 0.00
C TYR A 88 -1.97 0.76 -0.15
N ASN A 89 -1.20 -0.32 -0.19
CA ASN A 89 -1.73 -1.68 -0.37
C ASN A 89 -2.05 -2.40 0.94
N ARG A 90 -1.31 -2.11 2.01
CA ARG A 90 -1.34 -2.94 3.22
C ARG A 90 -1.53 -2.16 4.52
N ASN A 91 -1.63 -0.84 4.46
CA ASN A 91 -1.79 0.02 5.64
C ASN A 91 -0.64 -0.10 6.66
N SER A 92 -0.78 0.62 7.76
CA SER A 92 0.15 0.51 8.88
C SER A 92 -0.18 -0.73 9.72
N ASN A 93 0.79 -1.61 9.88
CA ASN A 93 0.70 -2.77 10.76
C ASN A 93 2.12 -3.16 11.20
N LYS A 94 2.24 -4.19 12.04
CA LYS A 94 3.53 -4.64 12.54
C LYS A 94 4.49 -5.04 11.41
N LEU A 95 3.98 -5.67 10.35
CA LEU A 95 4.81 -6.12 9.24
C LEU A 95 5.36 -4.95 8.43
N THR A 96 4.54 -3.93 8.16
CA THR A 96 5.01 -2.74 7.47
C THR A 96 6.01 -1.94 8.30
N GLN A 97 5.83 -1.92 9.62
CA GLN A 97 6.78 -1.29 10.54
C GLN A 97 8.14 -1.99 10.54
N GLU A 98 8.17 -3.33 10.45
CA GLU A 98 9.41 -4.08 10.32
C GLU A 98 10.17 -3.70 9.05
N VAL A 99 9.45 -3.49 7.93
CA VAL A 99 10.05 -3.04 6.68
C VAL A 99 10.66 -1.64 6.83
N ILE A 100 9.96 -0.73 7.47
CA ILE A 100 10.48 0.62 7.75
C ILE A 100 11.78 0.53 8.56
N ASP A 101 11.79 -0.27 9.61
CA ASP A 101 12.97 -0.43 10.49
C ASP A 101 14.18 -0.93 9.69
N ALA A 102 14.00 -1.93 8.84
CA ALA A 102 15.07 -2.49 8.00
C ALA A 102 15.56 -1.46 6.96
N MET A 103 14.66 -0.69 6.37
CA MET A 103 15.02 0.36 5.42
C MET A 103 15.78 1.51 6.09
N ALA A 104 15.40 1.89 7.31
CA ALA A 104 16.09 2.92 8.08
C ALA A 104 17.52 2.50 8.43
N GLU A 105 17.74 1.22 8.70
CA GLU A 105 19.06 0.65 8.96
C GLU A 105 19.87 0.41 7.69
N ARG A 106 19.25 0.51 6.52
CA ARG A 106 19.87 0.20 5.22
C ARG A 106 20.39 -1.24 5.13
N ASP A 107 19.70 -2.15 5.77
CA ASP A 107 19.97 -3.57 5.68
C ASP A 107 19.23 -4.17 4.48
N ASP A 108 19.82 -4.08 3.30
CA ASP A 108 19.20 -4.42 2.03
C ASP A 108 18.75 -5.88 1.96
N GLU A 109 19.55 -6.81 2.49
CA GLU A 109 19.17 -8.23 2.53
C GLU A 109 17.93 -8.46 3.37
N LYS A 110 17.85 -7.80 4.51
CA LYS A 110 16.69 -7.88 5.39
C LYS A 110 15.46 -7.24 4.76
N VAL A 111 15.63 -6.09 4.10
CA VAL A 111 14.54 -5.44 3.37
C VAL A 111 13.97 -6.39 2.33
N TRP A 112 14.81 -7.00 1.52
CA TRP A 112 14.34 -7.95 0.50
C TRP A 112 13.63 -9.16 1.12
N SER A 113 14.22 -9.75 2.15
CA SER A 113 13.61 -10.89 2.84
C SER A 113 12.22 -10.56 3.40
N LEU A 114 12.06 -9.38 3.99
CA LEU A 114 10.77 -8.93 4.53
C LEU A 114 9.75 -8.67 3.42
N LEU A 115 10.16 -8.07 2.31
CA LEU A 115 9.26 -7.82 1.18
C LEU A 115 8.89 -9.12 0.47
N GLU A 116 9.85 -10.00 0.21
CA GLU A 116 9.64 -11.29 -0.46
C GLU A 116 8.59 -12.13 0.28
N ASN A 117 8.64 -12.14 1.60
CA ASN A 117 7.76 -12.96 2.44
C ASN A 117 6.54 -12.18 2.97
N PHE A 118 6.38 -10.92 2.57
CA PHE A 118 5.39 -10.03 3.18
C PHE A 118 3.97 -10.56 3.02
N ASP A 119 3.56 -10.89 1.80
CA ASP A 119 2.18 -11.26 1.53
C ASP A 119 1.81 -12.62 2.13
N TYR A 120 2.77 -13.55 2.17
CA TYR A 120 2.58 -14.80 2.89
C TYR A 120 2.36 -14.54 4.40
N ARG A 121 3.23 -13.75 5.01
CA ARG A 121 3.14 -13.42 6.45
C ARG A 121 1.85 -12.66 6.76
N TYR A 122 1.47 -11.74 5.89
CA TYR A 122 0.22 -10.99 6.02
C TYR A 122 -0.98 -11.93 5.99
N ALA A 123 -1.03 -12.81 5.01
CA ALA A 123 -2.11 -13.78 4.87
C ALA A 123 -2.16 -14.75 6.05
N TYR A 124 -1.01 -15.24 6.47
CA TYR A 124 -0.88 -16.15 7.60
C TYR A 124 -1.39 -15.51 8.90
N THR A 125 -1.00 -14.28 9.16
CA THR A 125 -1.28 -13.60 10.43
C THR A 125 -2.68 -13.00 10.48
N TYR A 126 -3.08 -12.30 9.40
CA TYR A 126 -4.27 -11.44 9.44
C TYR A 126 -5.47 -11.97 8.67
N ARG A 127 -5.24 -12.81 7.66
CA ARG A 127 -6.31 -13.25 6.78
C ARG A 127 -6.80 -14.66 7.08
N TYR A 128 -5.90 -15.58 7.35
CA TYR A 128 -6.21 -17.00 7.55
C TYR A 128 -5.86 -17.55 8.93
N GLN A 129 -5.53 -16.70 9.87
CA GLN A 129 -5.36 -17.04 11.30
C GLN A 129 -4.49 -18.27 11.50
N ASP A 130 -3.22 -18.17 11.09
CA ASP A 130 -2.19 -19.19 11.25
C ASP A 130 -2.39 -20.47 10.41
N ASN A 131 -3.19 -20.39 9.36
CA ASN A 131 -3.31 -21.47 8.39
C ASN A 131 -2.28 -21.33 7.27
N ALA A 132 -1.18 -22.07 7.36
CA ALA A 132 -0.07 -21.99 6.42
C ALA A 132 -0.46 -22.41 4.99
N GLN A 133 -1.30 -23.43 4.84
CA GLN A 133 -1.74 -23.89 3.53
C GLN A 133 -2.57 -22.83 2.80
N GLU A 134 -3.50 -22.21 3.51
CA GLU A 134 -4.33 -21.15 2.96
C GLU A 134 -3.53 -19.90 2.63
N ALA A 135 -2.56 -19.53 3.47
CA ALA A 135 -1.68 -18.40 3.22
C ALA A 135 -0.83 -18.62 1.97
N LYS A 136 -0.27 -19.83 1.80
CA LYS A 136 0.50 -20.19 0.62
C LYS A 136 -0.37 -20.17 -0.64
N ALA A 137 -1.56 -20.73 -0.57
CA ALA A 137 -2.52 -20.74 -1.69
C ALA A 137 -2.93 -19.32 -2.08
N TYR A 138 -3.11 -18.43 -1.11
CA TYR A 138 -3.42 -17.02 -1.36
C TYR A 138 -2.33 -16.35 -2.20
N VAL A 139 -1.07 -16.52 -1.83
CA VAL A 139 0.06 -15.95 -2.58
C VAL A 139 0.13 -16.53 -3.99
N GLU A 140 -0.06 -17.84 -4.14
CA GLU A 140 -0.04 -18.52 -5.44
C GLU A 140 -1.17 -18.05 -6.36
N ARG A 141 -2.35 -17.75 -5.80
CA ARG A 141 -3.49 -17.22 -6.56
C ARG A 141 -3.34 -15.76 -6.96
N ASN A 142 -2.42 -15.04 -6.35
CA ASN A 142 -2.25 -13.61 -6.55
C ASN A 142 -0.80 -13.26 -6.93
N PRO A 143 -0.33 -13.68 -8.11
CA PRO A 143 1.07 -13.47 -8.51
C PRO A 143 1.46 -12.00 -8.62
N GLY A 144 0.50 -11.11 -8.83
CA GLY A 144 0.74 -9.67 -8.85
C GLY A 144 1.27 -9.10 -7.54
N LEU A 145 1.04 -9.79 -6.41
CA LEU A 145 1.58 -9.37 -5.12
C LEU A 145 3.11 -9.45 -5.11
N SER A 146 3.68 -10.53 -5.62
CA SER A 146 5.14 -10.69 -5.72
C SER A 146 5.75 -9.63 -6.62
N GLU A 147 5.13 -9.35 -7.76
CA GLU A 147 5.58 -8.29 -8.67
C GLU A 147 5.57 -6.94 -7.98
N ARG A 148 4.56 -6.66 -7.18
CA ARG A 148 4.44 -5.43 -6.41
C ARG A 148 5.58 -5.28 -5.39
N ARG A 149 5.92 -6.35 -4.70
CA ARG A 149 7.04 -6.34 -3.74
C ARG A 149 8.39 -6.14 -4.43
N GLU A 150 8.56 -6.71 -5.61
CA GLU A 150 9.76 -6.50 -6.43
C GLU A 150 9.88 -5.04 -6.88
N GLU A 151 8.78 -4.43 -7.31
CA GLU A 151 8.76 -3.01 -7.67
C GLU A 151 9.13 -2.13 -6.47
N GLU A 152 8.58 -2.41 -5.30
CA GLU A 152 8.91 -1.67 -4.08
C GLU A 152 10.38 -1.78 -3.73
N TYR A 153 10.97 -2.95 -3.88
CA TYR A 153 12.39 -3.14 -3.65
C TYR A 153 13.24 -2.35 -4.65
N THR A 154 12.83 -2.34 -5.92
CA THR A 154 13.49 -1.55 -6.96
C THR A 154 13.42 -0.05 -6.64
N ILE A 155 12.27 0.44 -6.19
CA ILE A 155 12.10 1.84 -5.78
C ILE A 155 13.01 2.16 -4.59
N TYR A 156 13.08 1.27 -3.62
CA TYR A 156 13.95 1.40 -2.45
C TYR A 156 15.41 1.55 -2.85
N GLN A 157 15.88 0.74 -3.80
CA GLN A 157 17.27 0.76 -4.25
C GLN A 157 17.59 1.93 -5.18
N ASN A 158 16.72 2.22 -6.13
CA ASN A 158 17.03 3.08 -7.27
C ASN A 158 16.15 4.33 -7.39
N GLY A 159 15.03 4.37 -6.66
CA GLY A 159 14.00 5.39 -6.86
C GLY A 159 13.11 5.10 -8.06
N PHE A 160 12.34 6.10 -8.44
CA PHE A 160 11.48 6.02 -9.62
C PHE A 160 12.23 6.22 -10.91
#